data_ad1a53e05d16706a73ed07950414816f
#
_entry.id   ad1a53e05d16706a73ed07950414816f
#
_cell.length_a   1.000
_cell.length_b   1.000
_cell.length_c   1.000
_cell.angle_alpha   90.00
_cell.angle_beta   90.00
_cell.angle_gamma   90.00
#
_symmetry.space_group_name_H-M   'P 1'
#
loop_
_entity.id
_entity.type
_entity.pdbx_description
1 polymer ?
#
loop_
_entity_poly.entity_id
_entity_poly.type
_entity_poly.pdbx_seq_one_letter_code
_entity_poly.pdbx_strand_id
1 'polypeptide(L)'
;MKTVSIGFHKLLPFQMPTKILARTAPTARATIADVARQAGVSKATVSRFLNHRDKLLSNGIATRVEAAILALSYSPNPMAQALKRGRSRLIGLVVADVTNPFSVAVLRGAEKACQQAGYLLMLFNLGNDSRREREAIETLSAYQVEGFILNTLGQDGGAAVDVALHGKPVVLVDRRHHDMRADFVSLDNAGAVRLGARHLVEAGYHELLFVSEPVKDVSPREERRAAFCSYINESANAITNLHGSTFESSADDAEAGLSSALQRLRQSAGERLPGVLSSNAVVTLRVVAAMTRLGWRLGTDVGLVGFDDTEWSPYVGPGLSTIAQPTDDLGRIAAECLIERLKGLELPPRQILLSGRLISRGSSVPSPA
;
A
#
# COMPACT_ATOMS: atom_id res chain seq x y z
N MET A 1 -49.31 -29.71 -15.85
CA MET A 1 -48.93 -29.57 -14.44
C MET A 1 -48.53 -30.93 -13.91
N LYS A 2 -47.27 -31.20 -13.77
CA LYS A 2 -46.71 -32.36 -13.03
C LYS A 2 -45.68 -31.85 -12.10
N THR A 3 -46.00 -31.88 -10.82
CA THR A 3 -45.14 -31.46 -9.71
C THR A 3 -44.11 -32.55 -9.46
N VAL A 4 -42.83 -32.24 -9.58
CA VAL A 4 -41.74 -33.14 -9.21
C VAL A 4 -41.33 -32.81 -7.78
N SER A 5 -41.59 -33.76 -6.86
CA SER A 5 -41.18 -33.72 -5.49
C SER A 5 -39.73 -34.24 -5.38
N ILE A 6 -38.81 -33.41 -4.97
CA ILE A 6 -37.41 -33.81 -4.66
C ILE A 6 -37.36 -34.21 -3.19
N GLY A 7 -37.17 -35.52 -2.94
CA GLY A 7 -37.00 -36.06 -1.61
C GLY A 7 -35.66 -35.67 -0.97
N PHE A 8 -35.74 -35.06 0.20
CA PHE A 8 -34.55 -34.81 1.05
C PHE A 8 -34.10 -36.16 1.67
N HIS A 9 -32.95 -36.66 1.22
CA HIS A 9 -32.23 -37.72 1.91
C HIS A 9 -31.68 -37.18 3.24
N LYS A 10 -32.07 -37.79 4.34
CA LYS A 10 -31.51 -37.57 5.68
C LYS A 10 -30.01 -37.89 5.65
N LEU A 11 -29.20 -36.87 5.77
CA LEU A 11 -27.76 -37.00 6.11
C LEU A 11 -27.66 -37.47 7.57
N LEU A 12 -27.03 -38.62 7.78
CA LEU A 12 -26.64 -39.10 9.08
C LEU A 12 -25.61 -38.16 9.70
N PRO A 13 -25.63 -37.91 11.03
CA PRO A 13 -24.69 -37.04 11.67
C PRO A 13 -23.29 -37.71 11.63
N PHE A 14 -22.34 -37.03 11.01
CA PHE A 14 -20.93 -37.37 11.05
C PHE A 14 -20.41 -37.18 12.48
N GLN A 15 -20.20 -38.25 13.23
CA GLN A 15 -19.55 -38.21 14.54
C GLN A 15 -18.06 -38.00 14.35
N MET A 16 -17.60 -36.80 14.57
CA MET A 16 -16.17 -36.54 14.76
C MET A 16 -15.68 -37.20 16.08
N PRO A 17 -14.55 -37.90 16.07
CA PRO A 17 -13.95 -38.35 17.30
C PRO A 17 -13.47 -37.17 18.12
N THR A 18 -14.16 -36.89 19.22
CA THR A 18 -13.79 -35.88 20.21
C THR A 18 -12.59 -36.33 21.01
N LYS A 19 -11.40 -36.30 20.43
CA LYS A 19 -10.18 -36.16 21.21
C LYS A 19 -9.99 -34.69 21.52
N ILE A 20 -10.67 -34.22 22.54
CA ILE A 20 -10.36 -32.95 23.19
C ILE A 20 -8.93 -33.11 23.73
N LEU A 21 -7.97 -32.49 23.02
CA LEU A 21 -6.65 -32.22 23.60
C LEU A 21 -6.91 -31.40 24.86
N ALA A 22 -6.70 -32.00 26.01
CA ALA A 22 -6.73 -31.31 27.29
C ALA A 22 -5.86 -30.05 27.16
N ARG A 23 -6.46 -28.87 27.30
CA ARG A 23 -5.72 -27.60 27.39
C ARG A 23 -4.86 -27.71 28.65
N THR A 24 -3.61 -28.19 28.49
CA THR A 24 -2.58 -27.98 29.49
C THR A 24 -2.48 -26.49 29.74
N ALA A 25 -2.48 -26.10 31.01
CA ALA A 25 -2.22 -24.70 31.40
C ALA A 25 -1.00 -24.18 30.64
N PRO A 26 -0.92 -22.89 30.31
CA PRO A 26 0.20 -22.34 29.54
C PRO A 26 1.49 -22.64 30.33
N THR A 27 2.24 -23.62 29.87
CA THR A 27 3.59 -23.91 30.42
C THR A 27 4.39 -22.62 30.19
N ALA A 28 4.92 -22.05 31.25
CA ALA A 28 5.75 -20.85 31.18
C ALA A 28 6.85 -21.08 30.12
N ARG A 29 6.92 -20.15 29.14
CA ARG A 29 7.86 -20.26 28.04
C ARG A 29 9.28 -20.41 28.59
N ALA A 30 9.99 -21.43 28.13
CA ALA A 30 11.36 -21.67 28.58
C ALA A 30 12.23 -20.41 28.39
N THR A 31 13.08 -20.14 29.37
CA THR A 31 13.97 -18.99 29.36
C THR A 31 15.40 -19.39 29.03
N ILE A 32 16.27 -18.42 28.69
CA ILE A 32 17.71 -18.68 28.52
C ILE A 32 18.35 -19.28 29.81
N ALA A 33 17.77 -18.97 30.98
CA ALA A 33 18.21 -19.51 32.24
C ALA A 33 17.93 -21.02 32.37
N ASP A 34 16.80 -21.48 31.85
CA ASP A 34 16.42 -22.89 31.86
C ASP A 34 17.29 -23.69 30.89
N VAL A 35 17.58 -23.15 29.71
CA VAL A 35 18.55 -23.76 28.77
C VAL A 35 19.93 -23.86 29.40
N ALA A 36 20.40 -22.80 30.04
CA ALA A 36 21.72 -22.77 30.71
C ALA A 36 21.79 -23.84 31.84
N ARG A 37 20.73 -23.96 32.64
CA ARG A 37 20.62 -24.95 33.71
C ARG A 37 20.63 -26.39 33.16
N GLN A 38 19.83 -26.65 32.11
CA GLN A 38 19.74 -27.97 31.49
C GLN A 38 21.04 -28.39 30.78
N ALA A 39 21.72 -27.46 30.12
CA ALA A 39 22.99 -27.70 29.44
C ALA A 39 24.19 -27.74 30.40
N GLY A 40 24.04 -27.38 31.69
CA GLY A 40 25.13 -27.29 32.66
C GLY A 40 26.16 -26.22 32.30
N VAL A 41 25.70 -25.05 31.82
CA VAL A 41 26.59 -23.94 31.40
C VAL A 41 26.07 -22.58 31.89
N SER A 42 26.85 -21.52 31.72
CA SER A 42 26.39 -20.18 32.05
C SER A 42 25.42 -19.60 31.01
N LYS A 43 24.57 -18.64 31.42
CA LYS A 43 23.73 -17.86 30.47
C LYS A 43 24.54 -17.18 29.38
N ALA A 44 25.77 -16.76 29.71
CA ALA A 44 26.69 -16.13 28.74
C ALA A 44 27.13 -17.14 27.66
N THR A 45 27.32 -18.41 28.03
CA THR A 45 27.67 -19.49 27.11
C THR A 45 26.53 -19.76 26.12
N VAL A 46 25.29 -19.88 26.63
CA VAL A 46 24.09 -20.04 25.78
C VAL A 46 23.93 -18.82 24.85
N SER A 47 24.14 -17.62 25.37
CA SER A 47 24.04 -16.38 24.56
C SER A 47 25.10 -16.34 23.45
N ARG A 48 26.34 -16.88 23.69
CA ARG A 48 27.36 -16.99 22.64
C ARG A 48 26.94 -17.98 21.56
N PHE A 49 26.42 -19.11 21.92
CA PHE A 49 25.89 -20.12 20.99
C PHE A 49 24.80 -19.53 20.09
N LEU A 50 23.80 -18.87 20.67
CA LEU A 50 22.68 -18.26 19.96
C LEU A 50 23.07 -17.11 19.01
N ASN A 51 24.22 -16.46 19.25
CA ASN A 51 24.72 -15.38 18.41
C ASN A 51 25.76 -15.86 17.38
N HIS A 52 25.76 -17.14 17.01
CA HIS A 52 26.70 -17.75 16.07
C HIS A 52 28.18 -17.51 16.41
N ARG A 53 28.49 -17.40 17.69
CA ARG A 53 29.85 -17.37 18.23
C ARG A 53 30.25 -18.73 18.82
N ASP A 54 29.67 -19.79 18.29
CA ASP A 54 29.89 -21.20 18.61
C ASP A 54 31.33 -21.61 18.37
N LYS A 55 32.04 -21.02 17.37
CA LYS A 55 33.48 -21.22 17.15
C LYS A 55 34.36 -20.92 18.38
N LEU A 56 33.83 -20.20 19.36
CA LEU A 56 34.48 -19.89 20.63
C LEU A 56 34.12 -20.90 21.75
N LEU A 57 33.31 -21.92 21.41
CA LEU A 57 32.89 -22.96 22.35
C LEU A 57 33.50 -24.29 21.92
N SER A 58 33.83 -25.17 22.91
CA SER A 58 34.19 -26.54 22.58
C SER A 58 32.99 -27.27 21.99
N ASN A 59 33.25 -28.23 21.09
CA ASN A 59 32.19 -29.03 20.44
C ASN A 59 31.23 -29.68 21.49
N GLY A 60 31.75 -30.21 22.60
CA GLY A 60 30.94 -30.80 23.64
C GLY A 60 30.01 -29.82 24.38
N ILE A 61 30.40 -28.55 24.50
CA ILE A 61 29.54 -27.49 25.05
C ILE A 61 28.44 -27.11 24.04
N ALA A 62 28.80 -26.96 22.79
CA ALA A 62 27.86 -26.61 21.72
C ALA A 62 26.76 -27.67 21.60
N THR A 63 27.10 -28.97 21.55
CA THR A 63 26.16 -30.10 21.49
C THR A 63 25.20 -30.12 22.69
N ARG A 64 25.69 -29.88 23.91
CA ARG A 64 24.83 -29.85 25.11
C ARG A 64 23.85 -28.70 25.09
N VAL A 65 24.28 -27.50 24.62
CA VAL A 65 23.41 -26.32 24.50
C VAL A 65 22.34 -26.58 23.45
N GLU A 66 22.70 -27.12 22.28
CA GLU A 66 21.76 -27.48 21.22
C GLU A 66 20.72 -28.48 21.68
N ALA A 67 21.15 -29.59 22.34
CA ALA A 67 20.23 -30.56 22.89
C ALA A 67 19.26 -29.97 23.93
N ALA A 68 19.73 -29.06 24.79
CA ALA A 68 18.88 -28.38 25.75
C ALA A 68 17.87 -27.41 25.08
N ILE A 69 18.25 -26.70 24.03
CA ILE A 69 17.37 -25.85 23.23
C ILE A 69 16.24 -26.68 22.61
N LEU A 70 16.58 -27.82 21.99
CA LEU A 70 15.60 -28.72 21.37
C LEU A 70 14.66 -29.33 22.44
N ALA A 71 15.20 -29.85 23.54
CA ALA A 71 14.41 -30.47 24.59
C ALA A 71 13.43 -29.51 25.27
N LEU A 72 13.79 -28.25 25.42
CA LEU A 72 12.94 -27.22 26.00
C LEU A 72 12.06 -26.46 24.95
N SER A 73 12.18 -26.83 23.69
CA SER A 73 11.57 -26.07 22.59
C SER A 73 11.84 -24.55 22.74
N TYR A 74 13.05 -24.21 23.20
CA TYR A 74 13.41 -22.83 23.48
C TYR A 74 13.60 -22.05 22.19
N SER A 75 12.91 -20.94 22.08
CA SER A 75 13.14 -19.93 21.04
C SER A 75 13.50 -18.60 21.72
N PRO A 76 14.60 -17.96 21.30
CA PRO A 76 14.96 -16.64 21.83
C PRO A 76 13.80 -15.67 21.72
N ASN A 77 13.56 -14.88 22.76
CA ASN A 77 12.57 -13.80 22.70
C ASN A 77 13.19 -12.59 21.98
N PRO A 78 12.72 -12.20 20.78
CA PRO A 78 13.27 -11.07 20.05
C PRO A 78 13.21 -9.76 20.84
N MET A 79 12.12 -9.53 21.60
CA MET A 79 11.94 -8.34 22.44
C MET A 79 12.98 -8.27 23.57
N ALA A 80 13.25 -9.41 24.22
CA ALA A 80 14.29 -9.46 25.26
C ALA A 80 15.69 -9.25 24.68
N GLN A 81 15.94 -9.71 23.45
CA GLN A 81 17.20 -9.44 22.75
C GLN A 81 17.30 -7.97 22.34
N ALA A 82 16.22 -7.35 21.87
CA ALA A 82 16.12 -5.94 21.52
C ALA A 82 16.45 -5.06 22.73
N LEU A 83 15.85 -5.34 23.88
CA LEU A 83 16.13 -4.63 25.14
C LEU A 83 17.62 -4.71 25.53
N LYS A 84 18.25 -5.88 25.37
CA LYS A 84 19.67 -6.07 25.68
C LYS A 84 20.61 -5.39 24.69
N ARG A 85 20.20 -5.27 23.43
CA ARG A 85 20.99 -4.64 22.35
C ARG A 85 20.72 -3.13 22.21
N GLY A 86 19.68 -2.60 22.87
CA GLY A 86 19.22 -1.23 22.67
C GLY A 86 18.61 -0.95 21.29
N ARG A 87 18.34 -2.03 20.48
CA ARG A 87 17.77 -1.92 19.13
C ARG A 87 16.76 -3.04 18.89
N SER A 88 15.56 -2.64 18.49
CA SER A 88 14.45 -3.57 18.24
C SER A 88 14.53 -4.25 16.87
N ARG A 89 15.15 -3.59 15.91
CA ARG A 89 15.12 -3.97 14.48
C ARG A 89 13.71 -3.99 13.90
N LEU A 90 12.80 -3.18 14.45
CA LEU A 90 11.45 -3.01 13.98
C LEU A 90 11.28 -1.65 13.28
N ILE A 91 10.61 -1.66 12.13
CA ILE A 91 10.19 -0.45 11.41
C ILE A 91 8.67 -0.45 11.35
N GLY A 92 8.04 0.70 11.65
CA GLY A 92 6.60 0.90 11.52
C GLY A 92 6.24 1.36 10.11
N LEU A 93 5.30 0.70 9.46
CA LEU A 93 4.64 1.17 8.24
C LEU A 93 3.18 1.48 8.55
N VAL A 94 2.78 2.72 8.41
CA VAL A 94 1.38 3.14 8.56
C VAL A 94 0.82 3.46 7.19
N VAL A 95 -0.27 2.81 6.82
CA VAL A 95 -0.94 3.00 5.53
C VAL A 95 -2.38 3.46 5.70
N ALA A 96 -2.85 4.29 4.79
CA ALA A 96 -4.21 4.80 4.81
C ALA A 96 -5.24 3.67 4.66
N ASP A 97 -5.03 2.76 3.70
CA ASP A 97 -5.96 1.66 3.44
C ASP A 97 -5.27 0.51 2.71
N VAL A 98 -5.28 -0.68 3.31
CA VAL A 98 -4.74 -1.91 2.69
C VAL A 98 -5.62 -2.48 1.60
N THR A 99 -6.88 -2.06 1.47
CA THR A 99 -7.75 -2.47 0.35
C THR A 99 -7.37 -1.77 -0.95
N ASN A 100 -6.61 -0.68 -0.88
CA ASN A 100 -6.04 -0.04 -2.06
C ASN A 100 -4.81 -0.83 -2.55
N PRO A 101 -4.81 -1.35 -3.80
CA PRO A 101 -3.69 -2.10 -4.37
C PRO A 101 -2.34 -1.37 -4.28
N PHE A 102 -2.34 -0.04 -4.37
CA PHE A 102 -1.15 0.80 -4.19
C PHE A 102 -0.47 0.55 -2.84
N SER A 103 -1.24 0.56 -1.74
CA SER A 103 -0.69 0.39 -0.38
C SER A 103 0.00 -0.98 -0.22
N VAL A 104 -0.60 -2.04 -0.78
CA VAL A 104 -0.03 -3.39 -0.72
C VAL A 104 1.25 -3.51 -1.55
N ALA A 105 1.29 -2.86 -2.71
CA ALA A 105 2.49 -2.89 -3.55
C ALA A 105 3.65 -2.09 -2.93
N VAL A 106 3.38 -0.94 -2.30
CA VAL A 106 4.38 -0.19 -1.52
C VAL A 106 4.88 -1.02 -0.33
N LEU A 107 3.97 -1.69 0.41
CA LEU A 107 4.33 -2.60 1.50
C LEU A 107 5.31 -3.67 1.02
N ARG A 108 5.06 -4.32 -0.12
CA ARG A 108 5.91 -5.37 -0.68
C ARG A 108 7.34 -4.89 -0.95
N GLY A 109 7.48 -3.70 -1.55
CA GLY A 109 8.79 -3.10 -1.80
C GLY A 109 9.53 -2.73 -0.51
N ALA A 110 8.83 -2.13 0.45
CA ALA A 110 9.39 -1.75 1.74
C ALA A 110 9.80 -2.98 2.57
N GLU A 111 8.95 -4.01 2.61
CA GLU A 111 9.20 -5.25 3.36
C GLU A 111 10.48 -5.93 2.88
N LYS A 112 10.63 -6.10 1.56
CA LYS A 112 11.80 -6.72 0.96
C LYS A 112 13.10 -5.98 1.32
N ALA A 113 13.10 -4.64 1.24
CA ALA A 113 14.26 -3.83 1.60
C ALA A 113 14.58 -3.90 3.11
N CYS A 114 13.54 -3.85 3.96
CA CYS A 114 13.69 -4.02 5.40
C CYS A 114 14.29 -5.38 5.74
N GLN A 115 13.77 -6.46 5.17
CA GLN A 115 14.25 -7.83 5.39
C GLN A 115 15.72 -8.00 4.99
N GLN A 116 16.12 -7.47 3.83
CA GLN A 116 17.52 -7.51 3.37
C GLN A 116 18.47 -6.77 4.31
N ALA A 117 17.99 -5.72 4.97
CA ALA A 117 18.76 -4.96 5.95
C ALA A 117 18.66 -5.52 7.39
N GLY A 118 17.92 -6.62 7.59
CA GLY A 118 17.74 -7.28 8.87
C GLY A 118 16.75 -6.58 9.79
N TYR A 119 15.78 -5.87 9.23
CA TYR A 119 14.65 -5.28 9.94
C TYR A 119 13.37 -6.07 9.67
N LEU A 120 12.46 -6.07 10.64
CA LEU A 120 11.08 -6.53 10.46
C LEU A 120 10.16 -5.31 10.33
N LEU A 121 9.18 -5.43 9.43
CA LEU A 121 8.18 -4.38 9.21
C LEU A 121 6.91 -4.70 10.01
N MET A 122 6.41 -3.71 10.75
CA MET A 122 5.12 -3.78 11.43
C MET A 122 4.14 -2.86 10.69
N LEU A 123 3.07 -3.45 10.18
CA LEU A 123 2.02 -2.72 9.46
C LEU A 123 0.89 -2.29 10.37
N PHE A 124 0.47 -1.02 10.26
CA PHE A 124 -0.77 -0.52 10.83
C PHE A 124 -1.67 0.05 9.69
N ASN A 125 -2.90 -0.44 9.61
CA ASN A 125 -3.89 0.03 8.64
C ASN A 125 -4.85 1.01 9.28
N LEU A 126 -4.94 2.24 8.74
CA LEU A 126 -5.85 3.27 9.24
C LEU A 126 -7.31 3.03 8.84
N GLY A 127 -7.56 2.32 7.72
CA GLY A 127 -8.91 2.15 7.16
C GLY A 127 -9.53 3.47 6.69
N ASN A 128 -8.71 4.39 6.19
CA ASN A 128 -9.08 5.75 5.78
C ASN A 128 -9.64 6.65 6.92
N ASP A 129 -9.39 6.30 8.18
CA ASP A 129 -9.73 7.13 9.34
C ASP A 129 -8.48 7.85 9.86
N SER A 130 -8.39 9.16 9.59
CA SER A 130 -7.25 10.00 10.03
C SER A 130 -7.10 10.08 11.56
N ARG A 131 -8.20 9.91 12.31
CA ARG A 131 -8.17 9.94 13.79
C ARG A 131 -7.35 8.78 14.36
N ARG A 132 -7.18 7.69 13.61
CA ARG A 132 -6.39 6.54 14.02
C ARG A 132 -4.88 6.69 13.80
N GLU A 133 -4.44 7.77 13.18
CA GLU A 133 -3.01 8.00 12.91
C GLU A 133 -2.21 8.13 14.21
N ARG A 134 -2.72 8.89 15.18
CA ARG A 134 -2.12 8.99 16.52
C ARG A 134 -2.06 7.63 17.23
N GLU A 135 -3.17 6.88 17.23
CA GLU A 135 -3.22 5.52 17.79
C GLU A 135 -2.16 4.61 17.15
N ALA A 136 -2.02 4.67 15.83
CA ALA A 136 -1.04 3.87 15.10
C ALA A 136 0.39 4.18 15.54
N ILE A 137 0.74 5.46 15.59
CA ILE A 137 2.08 5.92 15.95
C ILE A 137 2.41 5.59 17.42
N GLU A 138 1.48 5.82 18.34
CA GLU A 138 1.64 5.49 19.76
C GLU A 138 1.78 3.97 19.96
N THR A 139 0.92 3.17 19.31
CA THR A 139 0.98 1.72 19.37
C THR A 139 2.31 1.19 18.89
N LEU A 140 2.73 1.58 17.69
CA LEU A 140 4.00 1.14 17.10
C LEU A 140 5.20 1.63 17.94
N SER A 141 5.12 2.82 18.52
CA SER A 141 6.14 3.35 19.43
C SER A 141 6.25 2.52 20.71
N ALA A 142 5.14 2.04 21.25
CA ALA A 142 5.13 1.12 22.41
C ALA A 142 5.83 -0.22 22.09
N TYR A 143 5.74 -0.70 20.86
CA TYR A 143 6.51 -1.85 20.38
C TYR A 143 7.97 -1.51 20.05
N GLN A 144 8.43 -0.30 20.37
CA GLN A 144 9.83 0.14 20.20
C GLN A 144 10.29 0.11 18.74
N VAL A 145 9.43 0.45 17.77
CA VAL A 145 9.92 0.64 16.38
C VAL A 145 10.98 1.74 16.36
N GLU A 146 12.01 1.53 15.54
CA GLU A 146 13.17 2.44 15.44
C GLU A 146 12.87 3.64 14.53
N GLY A 147 11.92 3.52 13.61
CA GLY A 147 11.50 4.58 12.70
C GLY A 147 10.21 4.24 11.97
N PHE A 148 9.72 5.18 11.18
CA PHE A 148 8.42 5.09 10.53
C PHE A 148 8.47 5.38 9.03
N ILE A 149 7.70 4.60 8.26
CA ILE A 149 7.31 4.91 6.88
C ILE A 149 5.82 5.24 6.92
N LEU A 150 5.44 6.44 6.49
CA LEU A 150 4.07 6.94 6.59
C LEU A 150 3.45 7.19 5.20
N ASN A 151 2.37 6.48 4.91
CA ASN A 151 1.43 6.79 3.83
C ASN A 151 0.07 7.09 4.47
N THR A 152 -0.03 8.22 5.17
CA THR A 152 -1.17 8.62 5.99
C THR A 152 -1.97 9.74 5.36
N LEU A 153 -3.04 10.17 6.00
CA LEU A 153 -3.83 11.32 5.55
C LEU A 153 -3.22 12.66 5.97
N GLY A 154 -2.20 12.65 6.84
CA GLY A 154 -1.51 13.86 7.28
C GLY A 154 -2.35 14.81 8.13
N GLN A 155 -3.38 14.30 8.79
CA GLN A 155 -4.38 15.09 9.55
C GLN A 155 -4.38 14.76 11.05
N ASP A 156 -3.32 14.15 11.57
CA ASP A 156 -3.28 13.57 12.91
C ASP A 156 -3.06 14.58 14.04
N GLY A 157 -2.93 15.85 13.73
CA GLY A 157 -2.66 16.90 14.71
C GLY A 157 -1.27 16.84 15.34
N GLY A 158 -0.29 16.24 14.65
CA GLY A 158 1.12 16.35 15.02
C GLY A 158 1.79 15.10 15.58
N ALA A 159 1.12 13.96 15.70
CA ALA A 159 1.74 12.74 16.26
C ALA A 159 2.99 12.29 15.47
N ALA A 160 2.96 12.38 14.15
CA ALA A 160 4.11 12.09 13.30
C ALA A 160 5.25 13.11 13.53
N VAL A 161 4.91 14.37 13.72
CA VAL A 161 5.87 15.45 14.03
C VAL A 161 6.50 15.20 15.41
N ASP A 162 5.70 14.86 16.41
CA ASP A 162 6.17 14.58 17.78
C ASP A 162 7.19 13.46 17.80
N VAL A 163 6.93 12.37 17.05
CA VAL A 163 7.86 11.22 16.97
C VAL A 163 9.18 11.63 16.31
N ALA A 164 9.13 12.44 15.24
CA ALA A 164 10.32 12.96 14.58
C ALA A 164 11.13 13.88 15.51
N LEU A 165 10.46 14.74 16.26
CA LEU A 165 11.09 15.62 17.26
C LEU A 165 11.76 14.84 18.40
N HIS A 166 11.23 13.64 18.74
CA HIS A 166 11.85 12.73 19.70
C HIS A 166 12.97 11.86 19.10
N GLY A 167 13.47 12.21 17.91
CA GLY A 167 14.65 11.60 17.28
C GLY A 167 14.41 10.29 16.56
N LYS A 168 13.17 9.87 16.35
CA LYS A 168 12.88 8.72 15.48
C LYS A 168 12.76 9.19 14.02
N PRO A 169 13.54 8.64 13.09
CA PRO A 169 13.44 9.02 11.68
C PRO A 169 12.10 8.62 11.09
N VAL A 170 11.58 9.50 10.23
CA VAL A 170 10.32 9.33 9.51
C VAL A 170 10.58 9.53 8.03
N VAL A 171 9.97 8.70 7.18
CA VAL A 171 9.92 8.86 5.72
C VAL A 171 8.46 8.88 5.28
N LEU A 172 8.10 9.89 4.49
CA LEU A 172 6.77 10.04 3.91
C LEU A 172 6.72 9.35 2.53
N VAL A 173 5.64 8.62 2.26
CA VAL A 173 5.41 7.98 0.96
C VAL A 173 4.10 8.47 0.35
N ASP A 174 4.15 8.89 -0.90
CA ASP A 174 3.02 9.33 -1.71
C ASP A 174 2.33 10.60 -1.19
N ARG A 175 2.07 10.69 0.10
CA ARG A 175 1.35 11.81 0.73
C ARG A 175 2.28 12.68 1.54
N ARG A 176 2.13 14.00 1.38
CA ARG A 176 2.86 15.00 2.16
C ARG A 176 2.16 15.23 3.49
N HIS A 177 2.96 15.54 4.50
CA HIS A 177 2.49 16.08 5.76
C HIS A 177 2.88 17.55 5.82
N HIS A 178 1.93 18.47 6.02
CA HIS A 178 2.16 19.92 5.91
C HIS A 178 3.23 20.44 6.89
N ASP A 179 3.25 19.90 8.10
CA ASP A 179 4.10 20.40 9.20
C ASP A 179 5.39 19.59 9.38
N MET A 180 5.68 18.63 8.47
CA MET A 180 6.82 17.75 8.63
C MET A 180 7.87 17.95 7.53
N ARG A 181 9.12 18.12 7.96
CA ARG A 181 10.30 18.04 7.09
C ARG A 181 10.95 16.66 7.24
N ALA A 182 10.59 15.74 6.37
CA ALA A 182 11.10 14.37 6.33
C ALA A 182 11.50 13.99 4.90
N ASP A 183 12.26 12.90 4.73
CA ASP A 183 12.44 12.32 3.42
C ASP A 183 11.08 11.98 2.83
N PHE A 184 10.87 12.34 1.57
CA PHE A 184 9.60 12.15 0.85
C PHE A 184 9.84 11.41 -0.45
N VAL A 185 9.14 10.30 -0.65
CA VAL A 185 9.21 9.46 -1.84
C VAL A 185 7.83 9.36 -2.46
N SER A 186 7.67 9.77 -3.70
CA SER A 186 6.37 9.79 -4.38
C SER A 186 6.48 9.60 -5.88
N LEU A 187 5.35 9.41 -6.54
CA LEU A 187 5.22 9.56 -7.98
C LEU A 187 5.42 11.02 -8.37
N ASP A 188 6.01 11.28 -9.53
CA ASP A 188 5.79 12.54 -10.26
C ASP A 188 4.35 12.57 -10.77
N ASN A 189 3.45 13.04 -9.88
CA ASN A 189 2.01 13.07 -10.15
C ASN A 189 1.67 13.95 -11.36
N ALA A 190 2.38 15.07 -11.52
CA ALA A 190 2.14 16.01 -12.62
C ALA A 190 2.55 15.39 -13.95
N GLY A 191 3.74 14.81 -14.04
CA GLY A 191 4.22 14.11 -15.23
C GLY A 191 3.33 12.93 -15.61
N ALA A 192 2.88 12.15 -14.62
CA ALA A 192 2.01 10.98 -14.81
C ALA A 192 0.63 11.38 -15.38
N VAL A 193 0.00 12.43 -14.86
CA VAL A 193 -1.28 12.93 -15.37
C VAL A 193 -1.13 13.50 -16.78
N ARG A 194 -0.08 14.29 -17.02
CA ARG A 194 0.20 14.82 -18.37
C ARG A 194 0.40 13.71 -19.39
N LEU A 195 1.07 12.62 -18.99
CA LEU A 195 1.27 11.44 -19.85
C LEU A 195 -0.07 10.80 -20.24
N GLY A 196 -0.98 10.59 -19.29
CA GLY A 196 -2.31 10.02 -19.55
C GLY A 196 -3.23 10.94 -20.36
N ALA A 197 -3.28 12.23 -20.00
CA ALA A 197 -4.10 13.22 -20.72
C ALA A 197 -3.61 13.41 -22.15
N ARG A 198 -2.31 13.55 -22.36
CA ARG A 198 -1.71 13.63 -23.70
C ARG A 198 -2.04 12.41 -24.55
N HIS A 199 -1.92 11.22 -24.00
CA HIS A 199 -2.27 9.99 -24.70
C HIS A 199 -3.73 9.98 -25.18
N LEU A 200 -4.68 10.40 -24.33
CA LEU A 200 -6.08 10.51 -24.72
C LEU A 200 -6.27 11.52 -25.85
N VAL A 201 -5.62 12.69 -25.77
CA VAL A 201 -5.72 13.72 -26.81
C VAL A 201 -5.12 13.26 -28.14
N GLU A 202 -3.94 12.63 -28.10
CA GLU A 202 -3.28 12.05 -29.30
C GLU A 202 -4.11 10.92 -29.93
N ALA A 203 -4.90 10.20 -29.13
CA ALA A 203 -5.85 9.20 -29.60
C ALA A 203 -7.17 9.81 -30.14
N GLY A 204 -7.34 11.14 -30.12
CA GLY A 204 -8.50 11.85 -30.67
C GLY A 204 -9.62 12.13 -29.69
N TYR A 205 -9.43 11.91 -28.39
CA TYR A 205 -10.40 12.26 -27.36
C TYR A 205 -10.19 13.73 -26.95
N HIS A 206 -11.10 14.62 -27.32
CA HIS A 206 -10.98 16.05 -27.05
C HIS A 206 -11.98 16.58 -26.01
N GLU A 207 -12.86 15.74 -25.51
CA GLU A 207 -13.75 16.03 -24.38
C GLU A 207 -13.35 15.14 -23.22
N LEU A 208 -12.63 15.67 -22.22
CA LEU A 208 -11.99 14.88 -21.19
C LEU A 208 -12.65 15.10 -19.82
N LEU A 209 -12.78 14.01 -19.03
CA LEU A 209 -13.19 14.03 -17.64
C LEU A 209 -12.10 13.43 -16.77
N PHE A 210 -11.62 14.19 -15.79
CA PHE A 210 -10.79 13.67 -14.71
C PHE A 210 -11.67 13.26 -13.54
N VAL A 211 -11.60 11.98 -13.12
CA VAL A 211 -12.36 11.45 -12.01
C VAL A 211 -11.42 11.09 -10.86
N SER A 212 -11.70 11.65 -9.67
CA SER A 212 -10.94 11.36 -8.45
C SER A 212 -11.87 11.04 -7.28
N GLU A 213 -11.32 10.51 -6.20
CA GLU A 213 -11.94 10.62 -4.88
C GLU A 213 -11.85 12.07 -4.39
N PRO A 214 -12.58 12.45 -3.29
CA PRO A 214 -12.46 13.78 -2.71
C PRO A 214 -11.01 14.21 -2.54
N VAL A 215 -10.67 15.37 -3.09
CA VAL A 215 -9.25 15.80 -3.19
C VAL A 215 -8.75 16.52 -1.96
N LYS A 216 -9.65 17.14 -1.18
CA LYS A 216 -9.30 17.98 -0.04
C LYS A 216 -8.35 17.25 0.91
N ASP A 217 -7.26 17.91 1.26
CA ASP A 217 -6.24 17.45 2.22
C ASP A 217 -5.53 16.14 1.83
N VAL A 218 -5.56 15.75 0.54
CA VAL A 218 -4.86 14.57 0.03
C VAL A 218 -3.93 14.98 -1.11
N SER A 219 -2.68 15.25 -0.80
CA SER A 219 -1.71 15.86 -1.71
C SER A 219 -1.61 15.21 -3.10
N PRO A 220 -1.53 13.87 -3.29
CA PRO A 220 -1.46 13.30 -4.63
C PRO A 220 -2.74 13.52 -5.45
N ARG A 221 -3.92 13.59 -4.79
CA ARG A 221 -5.18 13.87 -5.49
C ARG A 221 -5.23 15.32 -5.94
N GLU A 222 -4.80 16.26 -5.09
CA GLU A 222 -4.70 17.69 -5.42
C GLU A 222 -3.71 17.93 -6.55
N GLU A 223 -2.51 17.34 -6.47
CA GLU A 223 -1.47 17.42 -7.48
C GLU A 223 -1.96 16.89 -8.85
N ARG A 224 -2.62 15.73 -8.85
CA ARG A 224 -3.17 15.11 -10.08
C ARG A 224 -4.27 15.96 -10.71
N ARG A 225 -5.22 16.45 -9.90
CA ARG A 225 -6.28 17.34 -10.39
C ARG A 225 -5.70 18.64 -10.96
N ALA A 226 -4.80 19.28 -10.22
CA ALA A 226 -4.16 20.51 -10.65
C ALA A 226 -3.38 20.34 -11.97
N ALA A 227 -2.64 19.23 -12.10
CA ALA A 227 -1.90 18.89 -13.31
C ALA A 227 -2.83 18.66 -14.52
N PHE A 228 -3.98 18.01 -14.32
CA PHE A 228 -4.99 17.84 -15.36
C PHE A 228 -5.55 19.18 -15.82
N CYS A 229 -6.00 20.03 -14.90
CA CYS A 229 -6.52 21.36 -15.22
C CYS A 229 -5.46 22.23 -15.94
N SER A 230 -4.21 22.20 -15.46
CA SER A 230 -3.09 22.91 -16.11
C SER A 230 -2.86 22.42 -17.53
N TYR A 231 -2.83 21.09 -17.74
CA TYR A 231 -2.66 20.51 -19.07
C TYR A 231 -3.77 20.95 -20.06
N ILE A 232 -5.04 20.90 -19.62
CA ILE A 232 -6.16 21.36 -20.46
C ILE A 232 -6.01 22.83 -20.82
N ASN A 233 -5.74 23.70 -19.85
CA ASN A 233 -5.61 25.15 -20.07
C ASN A 233 -4.44 25.49 -20.99
N GLU A 234 -3.28 24.84 -20.81
CA GLU A 234 -2.10 25.04 -21.64
C GLU A 234 -2.32 24.56 -23.08
N SER A 235 -3.04 23.47 -23.26
CA SER A 235 -3.25 22.82 -24.56
C SER A 235 -4.44 23.38 -25.34
N ALA A 236 -5.41 24.02 -24.67
CA ALA A 236 -6.62 24.54 -25.32
C ALA A 236 -6.36 25.58 -26.44
N ASN A 237 -5.25 26.32 -26.38
CA ASN A 237 -4.87 27.25 -27.40
C ASN A 237 -4.26 26.58 -28.66
N ALA A 238 -3.68 25.41 -28.50
CA ALA A 238 -3.01 24.68 -29.58
C ALA A 238 -3.90 23.58 -30.19
N ILE A 239 -4.87 23.07 -29.42
CA ILE A 239 -5.74 21.96 -29.82
C ILE A 239 -7.18 22.43 -29.90
N THR A 240 -7.71 22.46 -31.10
CA THR A 240 -9.08 22.94 -31.35
C THR A 240 -10.10 22.04 -30.62
N ASN A 241 -11.04 22.69 -29.91
CA ASN A 241 -12.12 22.01 -29.19
C ASN A 241 -11.68 21.04 -28.10
N LEU A 242 -10.51 21.25 -27.51
CA LEU A 242 -10.12 20.51 -26.29
C LEU A 242 -10.84 21.11 -25.08
N HIS A 243 -11.63 20.28 -24.40
CA HIS A 243 -12.32 20.62 -23.17
C HIS A 243 -12.00 19.62 -22.08
N GLY A 244 -11.98 20.07 -20.83
CA GLY A 244 -11.74 19.21 -19.69
C GLY A 244 -12.58 19.62 -18.49
N SER A 245 -13.10 18.64 -17.79
CA SER A 245 -13.86 18.80 -16.55
C SER A 245 -13.36 17.84 -15.48
N THR A 246 -13.74 18.07 -14.22
CA THR A 246 -13.36 17.23 -13.10
C THR A 246 -14.59 16.77 -12.32
N PHE A 247 -14.52 15.56 -11.75
CA PHE A 247 -15.56 15.01 -10.90
C PHE A 247 -14.95 14.29 -9.70
N GLU A 248 -15.49 14.57 -8.50
CA GLU A 248 -15.09 13.88 -7.26
C GLU A 248 -16.13 12.80 -6.92
N SER A 249 -15.71 11.55 -6.98
CA SER A 249 -16.53 10.37 -6.65
C SER A 249 -16.35 10.02 -5.18
N SER A 250 -17.32 10.34 -4.34
CA SER A 250 -17.37 9.89 -2.94
C SER A 250 -17.87 8.45 -2.82
N ALA A 251 -17.61 7.79 -1.69
CA ALA A 251 -18.14 6.45 -1.44
C ALA A 251 -19.67 6.42 -1.29
N ASP A 252 -20.23 7.50 -0.72
CA ASP A 252 -21.66 7.60 -0.38
C ASP A 252 -22.57 7.91 -1.59
N ASP A 253 -22.02 8.54 -2.65
CA ASP A 253 -22.75 8.91 -3.88
C ASP A 253 -22.05 8.41 -5.15
N ALA A 254 -21.25 7.36 -5.01
CA ALA A 254 -20.36 6.90 -6.09
C ALA A 254 -21.13 6.47 -7.35
N GLU A 255 -22.35 5.99 -7.24
CA GLU A 255 -23.07 5.37 -8.36
C GLU A 255 -23.89 6.37 -9.18
N ALA A 256 -24.78 7.13 -8.56
CA ALA A 256 -25.66 8.04 -9.26
C ALA A 256 -24.92 9.29 -9.76
N GLY A 257 -24.09 9.90 -8.92
CA GLY A 257 -23.32 11.08 -9.25
C GLY A 257 -22.34 10.84 -10.39
N LEU A 258 -21.59 9.72 -10.34
CA LEU A 258 -20.63 9.36 -11.39
C LEU A 258 -21.34 9.04 -12.71
N SER A 259 -22.44 8.27 -12.68
CA SER A 259 -23.23 7.99 -13.89
C SER A 259 -23.75 9.28 -14.54
N SER A 260 -24.24 10.22 -13.74
CA SER A 260 -24.69 11.53 -14.21
C SER A 260 -23.54 12.38 -14.79
N ALA A 261 -22.35 12.32 -14.18
CA ALA A 261 -21.16 13.01 -14.70
C ALA A 261 -20.72 12.45 -16.05
N LEU A 262 -20.73 11.14 -16.22
CA LEU A 262 -20.43 10.46 -17.49
C LEU A 262 -21.45 10.80 -18.57
N GLN A 263 -22.76 10.82 -18.24
CA GLN A 263 -23.80 11.21 -19.19
C GLN A 263 -23.64 12.66 -19.65
N ARG A 264 -23.32 13.60 -18.75
CA ARG A 264 -23.00 14.99 -19.12
C ARG A 264 -21.79 15.07 -20.04
N LEU A 265 -20.73 14.31 -19.72
CA LEU A 265 -19.55 14.22 -20.57
C LEU A 265 -19.91 13.78 -22.00
N ARG A 266 -20.75 12.75 -22.14
CA ARG A 266 -21.21 12.25 -23.45
C ARG A 266 -22.05 13.29 -24.20
N GLN A 267 -22.92 14.01 -23.50
CA GLN A 267 -23.73 15.09 -24.07
C GLN A 267 -22.84 16.24 -24.56
N SER A 268 -21.86 16.65 -23.76
CA SER A 268 -20.90 17.71 -24.13
C SER A 268 -20.04 17.31 -25.33
N ALA A 269 -19.64 16.04 -25.42
CA ALA A 269 -18.86 15.56 -26.55
C ALA A 269 -19.63 15.59 -27.89
N GLY A 270 -20.96 15.45 -27.88
CA GLY A 270 -21.77 15.40 -29.10
C GLY A 270 -21.44 14.16 -29.95
N GLU A 271 -20.97 14.36 -31.19
CA GLU A 271 -20.56 13.28 -32.09
C GLU A 271 -19.12 12.78 -31.79
N ARG A 272 -18.34 13.53 -31.03
CA ARG A 272 -16.97 13.16 -30.67
C ARG A 272 -16.94 12.08 -29.59
N LEU A 273 -15.86 11.32 -29.53
CA LEU A 273 -15.65 10.35 -28.45
C LEU A 273 -15.12 11.06 -27.20
N PRO A 274 -15.78 10.90 -26.05
CA PRO A 274 -15.26 11.39 -24.78
C PRO A 274 -14.18 10.50 -24.21
N GLY A 275 -13.25 11.09 -23.42
CA GLY A 275 -12.21 10.37 -22.72
C GLY A 275 -12.27 10.59 -21.21
N VAL A 276 -11.94 9.58 -20.45
CA VAL A 276 -11.87 9.62 -18.98
C VAL A 276 -10.46 9.29 -18.51
N LEU A 277 -9.95 10.09 -17.59
CA LEU A 277 -8.74 9.82 -16.83
C LEU A 277 -9.12 9.65 -15.35
N SER A 278 -8.92 8.47 -14.78
CA SER A 278 -9.20 8.19 -13.36
C SER A 278 -7.95 8.34 -12.51
N SER A 279 -8.10 8.72 -11.23
CA SER A 279 -6.99 9.09 -10.37
C SER A 279 -6.28 7.94 -9.65
N ASN A 280 -6.89 6.76 -9.55
CA ASN A 280 -6.33 5.55 -8.93
C ASN A 280 -7.15 4.30 -9.30
N ALA A 281 -6.69 3.10 -8.90
CA ALA A 281 -7.35 1.83 -9.19
C ALA A 281 -8.78 1.73 -8.66
N VAL A 282 -9.05 2.29 -7.47
CA VAL A 282 -10.39 2.27 -6.86
C VAL A 282 -11.37 3.08 -7.71
N VAL A 283 -10.98 4.29 -8.11
CA VAL A 283 -11.79 5.14 -9.00
C VAL A 283 -11.92 4.51 -10.38
N THR A 284 -10.87 3.88 -10.90
CA THR A 284 -10.93 3.18 -12.19
C THR A 284 -12.04 2.12 -12.18
N LEU A 285 -12.13 1.30 -11.13
CA LEU A 285 -13.20 0.30 -11.01
C LEU A 285 -14.59 0.92 -10.89
N ARG A 286 -14.74 2.03 -10.15
CA ARG A 286 -16.01 2.76 -10.07
C ARG A 286 -16.45 3.27 -11.44
N VAL A 287 -15.51 3.84 -12.21
CA VAL A 287 -15.77 4.32 -13.57
C VAL A 287 -16.19 3.17 -14.48
N VAL A 288 -15.46 2.05 -14.46
CA VAL A 288 -15.81 0.85 -15.24
C VAL A 288 -17.19 0.33 -14.87
N ALA A 289 -17.51 0.24 -13.58
CA ALA A 289 -18.82 -0.19 -13.11
C ALA A 289 -19.95 0.76 -13.57
N ALA A 290 -19.74 2.07 -13.53
CA ALA A 290 -20.70 3.05 -14.03
C ALA A 290 -20.90 2.93 -15.56
N MET A 291 -19.83 2.78 -16.33
CA MET A 291 -19.90 2.56 -17.77
C MET A 291 -20.63 1.27 -18.13
N THR A 292 -20.38 0.18 -17.39
CA THR A 292 -21.09 -1.09 -17.57
C THR A 292 -22.60 -0.93 -17.36
N ARG A 293 -23.01 -0.20 -16.31
CA ARG A 293 -24.43 0.09 -16.06
C ARG A 293 -25.09 0.95 -17.15
N LEU A 294 -24.32 1.86 -17.74
CA LEU A 294 -24.77 2.68 -18.87
C LEU A 294 -24.77 1.93 -20.20
N GLY A 295 -24.27 0.70 -20.23
CA GLY A 295 -24.16 -0.11 -21.45
C GLY A 295 -23.06 0.39 -22.39
N TRP A 296 -22.08 1.15 -21.90
CA TRP A 296 -21.00 1.73 -22.73
C TRP A 296 -19.83 0.79 -22.87
N ARG A 297 -19.26 0.77 -24.06
CA ARG A 297 -18.09 -0.05 -24.42
C ARG A 297 -16.82 0.82 -24.36
N LEU A 298 -15.84 0.36 -23.64
CA LEU A 298 -14.51 0.96 -23.56
C LEU A 298 -13.81 0.96 -24.92
N GLY A 299 -13.19 2.07 -25.30
CA GLY A 299 -12.52 2.23 -26.59
C GLY A 299 -13.47 2.51 -27.78
N THR A 300 -14.78 2.19 -27.65
CA THR A 300 -15.80 2.42 -28.70
C THR A 300 -16.71 3.61 -28.35
N ASP A 301 -17.32 3.61 -27.19
CA ASP A 301 -18.25 4.66 -26.77
C ASP A 301 -17.55 5.74 -25.91
N VAL A 302 -16.47 5.35 -25.23
CA VAL A 302 -15.68 6.21 -24.34
C VAL A 302 -14.26 5.67 -24.20
N GLY A 303 -13.26 6.58 -24.21
CA GLY A 303 -11.88 6.25 -23.86
C GLY A 303 -11.65 6.25 -22.35
N LEU A 304 -10.81 5.35 -21.86
CA LEU A 304 -10.44 5.32 -20.44
C LEU A 304 -8.93 5.07 -20.28
N VAL A 305 -8.30 5.95 -19.50
CA VAL A 305 -6.97 5.70 -18.91
C VAL A 305 -7.11 5.70 -17.40
N GLY A 306 -6.68 4.61 -16.76
CA GLY A 306 -6.64 4.47 -15.31
C GLY A 306 -5.28 4.82 -14.71
N PHE A 307 -5.22 4.93 -13.39
CA PHE A 307 -4.00 4.84 -12.62
C PHE A 307 -3.91 3.47 -11.96
N ASP A 308 -2.68 3.01 -11.72
CA ASP A 308 -2.30 1.70 -11.20
C ASP A 308 -2.55 0.57 -12.21
N ASP A 309 -1.47 -0.07 -12.64
CA ASP A 309 -1.56 -1.25 -13.50
C ASP A 309 -1.72 -2.50 -12.62
N THR A 310 -2.96 -2.82 -12.33
CA THR A 310 -3.31 -3.98 -11.50
C THR A 310 -3.35 -5.27 -12.34
N GLU A 311 -3.29 -6.43 -11.67
CA GLU A 311 -3.34 -7.75 -12.33
C GLU A 311 -4.61 -7.98 -13.16
N TRP A 312 -5.71 -7.34 -12.80
CA TRP A 312 -6.99 -7.43 -13.54
C TRP A 312 -7.11 -6.45 -14.70
N SER A 313 -6.24 -5.42 -14.78
CA SER A 313 -6.32 -4.40 -15.84
C SER A 313 -6.34 -4.97 -17.27
N PRO A 314 -5.56 -6.01 -17.60
CA PRO A 314 -5.60 -6.61 -18.95
C PRO A 314 -6.91 -7.33 -19.29
N TYR A 315 -7.71 -7.71 -18.28
CA TYR A 315 -8.89 -8.57 -18.44
C TYR A 315 -10.22 -7.83 -18.41
N VAL A 316 -10.21 -6.52 -18.21
CA VAL A 316 -11.43 -5.69 -18.19
C VAL A 316 -11.70 -5.13 -19.57
N GLY A 317 -12.81 -5.57 -20.20
CA GLY A 317 -13.17 -5.16 -21.55
C GLY A 317 -12.04 -5.47 -22.57
N PRO A 318 -11.62 -4.46 -23.37
CA PRO A 318 -10.52 -4.62 -24.34
C PRO A 318 -9.12 -4.51 -23.69
N GLY A 319 -9.02 -4.59 -22.38
CA GLY A 319 -7.86 -4.26 -21.57
C GLY A 319 -7.80 -2.77 -21.23
N LEU A 320 -7.59 -2.46 -19.95
CA LEU A 320 -7.48 -1.07 -19.48
C LEU A 320 -6.10 -0.48 -19.75
N SER A 321 -6.07 0.65 -20.41
CA SER A 321 -4.89 1.52 -20.47
C SER A 321 -4.68 2.17 -19.11
N THR A 322 -3.45 2.17 -18.62
CA THR A 322 -3.16 2.60 -17.26
C THR A 322 -1.85 3.37 -17.16
N ILE A 323 -1.77 4.26 -16.19
CA ILE A 323 -0.51 4.81 -15.72
C ILE A 323 0.01 3.88 -14.61
N ALA A 324 1.01 3.08 -14.92
CA ALA A 324 1.68 2.21 -13.95
C ALA A 324 2.60 3.05 -13.06
N GLN A 325 2.38 3.00 -11.76
CA GLN A 325 3.27 3.59 -10.76
C GLN A 325 4.38 2.59 -10.40
N PRO A 326 5.61 3.04 -10.14
CA PRO A 326 6.70 2.18 -9.69
C PRO A 326 6.58 1.89 -8.19
N THR A 327 5.48 1.27 -7.77
CA THR A 327 5.07 1.12 -6.37
C THR A 327 6.05 0.31 -5.52
N ASP A 328 6.62 -0.76 -6.08
CA ASP A 328 7.67 -1.54 -5.40
C ASP A 328 8.92 -0.68 -5.13
N ASP A 329 9.32 0.16 -6.10
CA ASP A 329 10.44 1.08 -5.95
C ASP A 329 10.13 2.20 -4.95
N LEU A 330 8.90 2.72 -4.92
CA LEU A 330 8.48 3.69 -3.90
C LEU A 330 8.68 3.12 -2.49
N GLY A 331 8.20 1.91 -2.24
CA GLY A 331 8.35 1.23 -0.97
C GLY A 331 9.81 0.91 -0.63
N ARG A 332 10.55 0.37 -1.58
CA ARG A 332 11.97 0.04 -1.44
C ARG A 332 12.81 1.27 -1.10
N ILE A 333 12.68 2.35 -1.86
CA ILE A 333 13.45 3.59 -1.66
C ILE A 333 13.08 4.24 -0.33
N ALA A 334 11.81 4.24 0.06
CA ALA A 334 11.40 4.76 1.35
C ALA A 334 12.05 3.99 2.51
N ALA A 335 12.08 2.65 2.43
CA ALA A 335 12.76 1.82 3.42
C ALA A 335 14.27 2.05 3.42
N GLU A 336 14.91 2.15 2.27
CA GLU A 336 16.34 2.47 2.15
C GLU A 336 16.68 3.82 2.78
N CYS A 337 15.90 4.87 2.47
CA CYS A 337 16.04 6.19 3.09
C CYS A 337 15.95 6.13 4.62
N LEU A 338 14.95 5.41 5.15
CA LEU A 338 14.78 5.25 6.58
C LEU A 338 15.96 4.50 7.22
N ILE A 339 16.41 3.42 6.60
CA ILE A 339 17.54 2.61 7.08
C ILE A 339 18.84 3.43 7.08
N GLU A 340 19.06 4.28 6.09
CA GLU A 340 20.20 5.20 6.07
C GLU A 340 20.14 6.18 7.24
N ARG A 341 18.98 6.75 7.55
CA ARG A 341 18.77 7.61 8.73
C ARG A 341 19.06 6.85 10.03
N LEU A 342 18.59 5.61 10.14
CA LEU A 342 18.86 4.74 11.30
C LEU A 342 20.35 4.37 11.45
N LYS A 343 21.12 4.45 10.39
CA LYS A 343 22.57 4.28 10.40
C LYS A 343 23.33 5.56 10.70
N GLY A 344 22.63 6.67 10.92
CA GLY A 344 23.23 7.97 11.29
C GLY A 344 23.48 8.91 10.11
N LEU A 345 22.79 8.73 8.97
CA LEU A 345 22.90 9.70 7.87
C LEU A 345 22.24 11.03 8.26
N GLU A 346 23.05 12.08 8.38
CA GLU A 346 22.65 13.44 8.71
C GLU A 346 22.69 14.33 7.45
N LEU A 347 21.68 14.22 6.59
CA LEU A 347 21.49 15.09 5.42
C LEU A 347 20.16 15.82 5.52
N PRO A 348 20.00 16.97 4.84
CA PRO A 348 18.68 17.60 4.68
C PRO A 348 17.65 16.59 4.14
N PRO A 349 16.36 16.77 4.44
CA PRO A 349 15.31 15.94 3.87
C PRO A 349 15.34 15.92 2.35
N ARG A 350 15.24 14.74 1.77
CA ARG A 350 15.23 14.48 0.33
C ARG A 350 13.82 14.45 -0.20
N GLN A 351 13.62 14.95 -1.41
CA GLN A 351 12.41 14.73 -2.20
C GLN A 351 12.76 13.86 -3.40
N ILE A 352 12.21 12.65 -3.45
CA ILE A 352 12.47 11.67 -4.51
C ILE A 352 11.16 11.43 -5.25
N LEU A 353 11.11 11.87 -6.52
CA LEU A 353 9.95 11.69 -7.38
C LEU A 353 10.29 10.67 -8.47
N LEU A 354 9.47 9.64 -8.60
CA LEU A 354 9.63 8.59 -9.59
C LEU A 354 8.63 8.77 -10.73
N SER A 355 9.07 8.51 -11.96
CA SER A 355 8.20 8.64 -13.13
C SER A 355 7.22 7.47 -13.25
N GLY A 356 5.97 7.76 -13.60
CA GLY A 356 4.99 6.76 -14.04
C GLY A 356 5.24 6.32 -15.48
N ARG A 357 4.67 5.19 -15.86
CA ARG A 357 4.72 4.65 -17.22
C ARG A 357 3.33 4.38 -17.75
N LEU A 358 3.00 4.88 -18.95
CA LEU A 358 1.77 4.52 -19.66
C LEU A 358 1.87 3.09 -20.19
N ILE A 359 0.83 2.30 -19.93
CA ILE A 359 0.59 1.00 -20.55
C ILE A 359 -0.67 1.14 -21.38
N SER A 360 -0.50 1.32 -22.68
CA SER A 360 -1.61 1.46 -23.62
C SER A 360 -2.25 0.11 -23.93
N ARG A 361 -3.59 0.04 -23.83
CA ARG A 361 -4.43 -1.10 -24.18
C ARG A 361 -5.69 -0.61 -24.90
N GLY A 362 -6.61 -1.51 -25.19
CA GLY A 362 -7.79 -1.21 -26.01
C GLY A 362 -8.75 -0.16 -25.42
N SER A 363 -8.75 0.07 -24.10
CA SER A 363 -9.71 1.03 -23.50
C SER A 363 -9.48 2.49 -23.88
N SER A 364 -8.32 2.84 -24.41
CA SER A 364 -7.99 4.21 -24.83
C SER A 364 -7.62 4.31 -26.31
N VAL A 365 -7.75 3.20 -27.06
CA VAL A 365 -7.54 3.17 -28.49
C VAL A 365 -8.91 3.16 -29.17
N PRO A 366 -9.29 4.20 -29.95
CA PRO A 366 -10.58 4.24 -30.62
C PRO A 366 -10.74 3.02 -31.54
N SER A 367 -11.80 2.25 -31.30
CA SER A 367 -12.18 1.12 -32.17
C SER A 367 -13.36 1.55 -33.05
N PRO A 368 -13.41 1.16 -34.33
CA PRO A 368 -14.60 1.41 -35.15
C PRO A 368 -15.82 0.77 -34.51
N ALA A 369 -16.97 1.48 -34.59
CA ALA A 369 -18.25 1.09 -33.98
C ALA A 369 -18.82 -0.20 -34.57
#